data_762d132e7763777e73cf2a681f8457d3
#
_entry.id   762d132e7763777e73cf2a681f8457d3
#
_cell.length_a   1.000
_cell.length_b   1.000
_cell.length_c   1.000
_cell.angle_alpha   90.00
_cell.angle_beta   90.00
_cell.angle_gamma   90.00
#
_symmetry.space_group_name_H-M   'P 1'
#
loop_
_entity.id
_entity.type
_entity.pdbx_description
1 polymer ?
#
loop_
_entity_poly.entity_id
_entity_poly.type
_entity_poly.pdbx_seq_one_letter_code
_entity_poly.pdbx_strand_id
1 'polypeptide(L)'
;MHPALFQALILIDPVIQRENPSIPYAVASTNRGYWWPSRKAAAEKFESSTFFKRWDPRVLKRWTEFALRDTPTELYPEVTPNSEPPATLTTPKSQELFTFLRPAYVDKKTGCSRGRPEHEMHPDDIDGFPFYHPEPPQVFRRLPELKPSVLYVFGKTSDLASPASRQQKLGITGTGVGGSGGTAQDRVKEAVLPCGHLVPMEEVKLCATVSADFIVSELSRYEKSASELIGAWGKLNRQERLGIDDQWKAHIGTLSKGPKL
;
A
#
# COMPACT_ATOMS: atom_id res chain seq x y z
N MET A 1 4.43 2.72 -14.47
CA MET A 1 2.94 2.59 -14.50
C MET A 1 2.39 3.85 -15.16
N HIS A 2 1.39 3.73 -16.05
CA HIS A 2 0.83 4.90 -16.75
C HIS A 2 0.13 5.81 -15.74
N PRO A 3 0.44 7.12 -15.67
CA PRO A 3 -0.06 8.00 -14.61
C PRO A 3 -1.57 8.22 -14.62
N ALA A 4 -2.24 7.95 -15.75
CA ALA A 4 -3.70 8.03 -15.87
C ALA A 4 -4.42 6.68 -15.69
N LEU A 5 -3.71 5.61 -15.28
CA LEU A 5 -4.32 4.28 -15.09
C LEU A 5 -5.28 4.27 -13.90
N PHE A 6 -4.95 5.00 -12.86
CA PHE A 6 -5.78 5.10 -11.66
C PHE A 6 -6.37 6.50 -11.52
N GLN A 7 -7.67 6.57 -11.29
CA GLN A 7 -8.37 7.83 -11.02
C GLN A 7 -8.22 8.26 -9.57
N ALA A 8 -8.23 7.29 -8.66
CA ALA A 8 -8.16 7.50 -7.23
C ALA A 8 -7.43 6.34 -6.52
N LEU A 9 -6.85 6.61 -5.36
CA LEU A 9 -6.21 5.65 -4.47
C LEU A 9 -6.77 5.79 -3.06
N ILE A 10 -7.04 4.66 -2.40
CA ILE A 10 -7.35 4.60 -0.98
C ILE A 10 -6.19 3.89 -0.30
N LEU A 11 -5.48 4.60 0.55
CA LEU A 11 -4.29 4.12 1.26
C LEU A 11 -4.64 3.95 2.75
N ILE A 12 -4.81 2.69 3.15
CA ILE A 12 -5.26 2.35 4.50
C ILE A 12 -4.04 2.10 5.38
N ASP A 13 -3.80 3.02 6.29
CA ASP A 13 -2.69 3.09 7.23
C ASP A 13 -1.33 2.68 6.62
N PRO A 14 -0.93 3.31 5.49
CA PRO A 14 0.13 2.80 4.65
C PRO A 14 1.50 2.93 5.31
N VAL A 15 2.32 1.88 5.13
CA VAL A 15 3.74 1.88 5.51
C VAL A 15 4.53 2.72 4.48
N ILE A 16 4.29 4.01 4.47
CA ILE A 16 4.96 4.99 3.60
C ILE A 16 5.64 6.01 4.50
N GLN A 17 6.95 5.91 4.68
CA GLN A 17 7.72 6.73 5.62
C GLN A 17 9.14 6.92 5.11
N ARG A 18 9.84 7.95 5.61
CA ARG A 18 11.26 8.18 5.29
C ARG A 18 12.17 7.12 5.88
N GLU A 19 11.81 6.64 7.06
CA GLU A 19 12.57 5.65 7.81
C GLU A 19 11.83 4.31 7.78
N ASN A 20 12.55 3.23 8.07
CA ASN A 20 11.96 1.90 8.12
C ASN A 20 11.42 1.59 9.53
N PRO A 21 10.10 1.59 9.76
CA PRO A 21 9.49 1.30 11.08
C PRO A 21 9.34 -0.19 11.35
N SER A 22 9.86 -1.07 10.49
CA SER A 22 9.44 -2.49 10.43
C SER A 22 10.11 -3.39 11.49
N ILE A 23 11.17 -2.94 12.17
CA ILE A 23 11.91 -3.76 13.14
C ILE A 23 11.01 -4.30 14.27
N PRO A 24 10.16 -3.52 14.96
CA PRO A 24 9.29 -4.04 16.01
C PRO A 24 8.33 -5.13 15.53
N TYR A 25 7.78 -4.97 14.33
CA TYR A 25 6.87 -5.95 13.72
C TYR A 25 7.59 -7.24 13.35
N ALA A 26 8.78 -7.12 12.78
CA ALA A 26 9.63 -8.28 12.49
C ALA A 26 10.00 -9.05 13.76
N VAL A 27 10.35 -8.37 14.85
CA VAL A 27 10.63 -8.99 16.16
C VAL A 27 9.40 -9.72 16.68
N ALA A 28 8.23 -9.09 16.66
CA ALA A 28 6.98 -9.69 17.13
C ALA A 28 6.65 -10.96 16.32
N SER A 29 6.71 -10.88 14.98
CA SER A 29 6.45 -12.03 14.10
C SER A 29 7.49 -13.14 14.25
N THR A 30 8.76 -12.80 14.44
CA THR A 30 9.82 -13.78 14.66
C THR A 30 9.54 -14.66 15.88
N ASN A 31 9.07 -14.04 16.97
CA ASN A 31 8.88 -14.72 18.26
C ASN A 31 7.48 -15.31 18.43
N ARG A 32 6.52 -15.02 17.54
CA ARG A 32 5.16 -15.56 17.60
C ARG A 32 5.16 -17.06 17.25
N GLY A 33 4.35 -17.86 17.97
CA GLY A 33 4.07 -19.25 17.63
C GLY A 33 3.31 -19.38 16.29
N TYR A 34 3.62 -20.42 15.52
CA TYR A 34 3.03 -20.72 14.22
C TYR A 34 2.48 -22.14 14.11
N TRP A 35 2.47 -22.90 15.21
CA TRP A 35 2.00 -24.27 15.27
C TRP A 35 1.07 -24.44 16.49
N TRP A 36 -0.01 -25.14 16.31
CA TRP A 36 -1.01 -25.46 17.33
C TRP A 36 -1.40 -26.94 17.21
N PRO A 37 -1.72 -27.61 18.34
CA PRO A 37 -2.07 -29.03 18.31
C PRO A 37 -3.37 -29.34 17.56
N SER A 38 -4.23 -28.34 17.33
CA SER A 38 -5.44 -28.44 16.49
C SER A 38 -5.90 -27.05 16.04
N ARG A 39 -6.80 -26.98 15.06
CA ARG A 39 -7.48 -25.75 14.65
C ARG A 39 -8.25 -25.12 15.83
N LYS A 40 -8.87 -25.96 16.66
CA LYS A 40 -9.59 -25.51 17.84
C LYS A 40 -8.66 -24.81 18.83
N ALA A 41 -7.52 -25.40 19.13
CA ALA A 41 -6.52 -24.79 20.00
C ALA A 41 -5.98 -23.47 19.45
N ALA A 42 -5.81 -23.37 18.11
CA ALA A 42 -5.44 -22.12 17.46
C ALA A 42 -6.54 -21.04 17.63
N ALA A 43 -7.80 -21.41 17.39
CA ALA A 43 -8.96 -20.50 17.56
C ALA A 43 -9.06 -19.97 18.99
N GLU A 44 -9.00 -20.84 20.00
CA GLU A 44 -9.02 -20.44 21.41
C GLU A 44 -7.86 -19.50 21.77
N LYS A 45 -6.68 -19.75 21.18
CA LYS A 45 -5.52 -18.87 21.35
C LYS A 45 -5.73 -17.48 20.74
N PHE A 46 -6.34 -17.41 19.56
CA PHE A 46 -6.68 -16.13 18.93
C PHE A 46 -7.74 -15.38 19.75
N GLU A 47 -8.82 -16.02 20.14
CA GLU A 47 -9.90 -15.43 20.95
C GLU A 47 -9.43 -14.91 22.31
N SER A 48 -8.47 -15.59 22.93
CA SER A 48 -7.89 -15.16 24.22
C SER A 48 -6.88 -14.01 24.09
N SER A 49 -6.33 -13.76 22.90
CA SER A 49 -5.30 -12.77 22.66
C SER A 49 -5.85 -11.33 22.67
N THR A 50 -5.20 -10.45 23.42
CA THR A 50 -5.52 -9.01 23.45
C THR A 50 -5.39 -8.34 22.08
N PHE A 51 -4.50 -8.84 21.24
CA PHE A 51 -4.32 -8.37 19.86
C PHE A 51 -5.56 -8.65 19.01
N PHE A 52 -6.05 -9.89 18.98
CA PHE A 52 -7.20 -10.29 18.18
C PHE A 52 -8.54 -9.83 18.76
N LYS A 53 -8.63 -9.57 20.07
CA LYS A 53 -9.84 -9.00 20.71
C LYS A 53 -10.22 -7.61 20.20
N ARG A 54 -9.30 -6.92 19.56
CA ARG A 54 -9.57 -5.63 18.92
C ARG A 54 -10.22 -5.75 17.55
N TRP A 55 -10.17 -6.93 16.95
CA TRP A 55 -10.73 -7.16 15.64
C TRP A 55 -12.26 -7.28 15.68
N ASP A 56 -12.90 -6.88 14.61
CA ASP A 56 -14.33 -7.18 14.40
C ASP A 56 -14.53 -8.71 14.48
N PRO A 57 -15.50 -9.19 15.26
CA PRO A 57 -15.72 -10.63 15.43
C PRO A 57 -15.96 -11.39 14.11
N ARG A 58 -16.54 -10.73 13.10
CA ARG A 58 -16.74 -11.31 11.77
C ARG A 58 -15.38 -11.56 11.07
N VAL A 59 -14.44 -10.65 11.23
CA VAL A 59 -13.09 -10.78 10.68
C VAL A 59 -12.33 -11.87 11.40
N LEU A 60 -12.38 -11.92 12.73
CA LEU A 60 -11.72 -12.96 13.51
C LEU A 60 -12.25 -14.36 13.13
N LYS A 61 -13.57 -14.49 12.95
CA LYS A 61 -14.17 -15.73 12.48
C LYS A 61 -13.60 -16.16 11.12
N ARG A 62 -13.54 -15.25 10.15
CA ARG A 62 -12.95 -15.53 8.83
C ARG A 62 -11.46 -15.84 8.91
N TRP A 63 -10.73 -15.13 9.75
CA TRP A 63 -9.32 -15.45 10.01
C TRP A 63 -9.14 -16.88 10.51
N THR A 64 -9.91 -17.29 11.52
CA THR A 64 -9.84 -18.66 12.08
C THR A 64 -10.17 -19.71 11.03
N GLU A 65 -11.13 -19.41 10.12
CA GLU A 65 -11.53 -20.32 9.06
C GLU A 65 -10.48 -20.49 7.97
N PHE A 66 -9.85 -19.39 7.51
CA PHE A 66 -9.04 -19.37 6.29
C PHE A 66 -7.53 -19.19 6.51
N ALA A 67 -7.10 -18.61 7.62
CA ALA A 67 -5.68 -18.39 7.89
C ALA A 67 -4.95 -19.62 8.39
N LEU A 68 -5.66 -20.70 8.71
CA LEU A 68 -5.10 -21.95 9.19
C LEU A 68 -5.13 -23.02 8.11
N ARG A 69 -4.10 -23.85 8.09
CA ARG A 69 -4.03 -25.10 7.32
C ARG A 69 -3.56 -26.24 8.22
N ASP A 70 -4.01 -27.44 7.90
CA ASP A 70 -3.62 -28.64 8.64
C ASP A 70 -2.22 -29.08 8.26
N THR A 71 -1.52 -29.74 9.20
CA THR A 71 -0.31 -30.47 8.92
C THR A 71 -0.66 -31.89 8.40
N PRO A 72 0.24 -32.62 7.69
CA PRO A 72 1.63 -32.25 7.44
C PRO A 72 1.80 -31.14 6.40
N THR A 73 2.87 -30.37 6.57
CA THR A 73 3.35 -29.40 5.58
C THR A 73 4.86 -29.58 5.42
N GLU A 74 5.46 -28.95 4.43
CA GLU A 74 6.91 -29.00 4.23
C GLU A 74 7.71 -28.54 5.45
N LEU A 75 7.20 -27.57 6.22
CA LEU A 75 7.81 -27.08 7.46
C LEU A 75 7.49 -27.94 8.68
N TYR A 76 6.40 -28.69 8.64
CA TYR A 76 5.91 -29.55 9.71
C TYR A 76 5.50 -30.90 9.10
N PRO A 77 6.48 -31.75 8.73
CA PRO A 77 6.22 -32.96 7.95
C PRO A 77 5.69 -34.13 8.81
N GLU A 78 5.70 -33.99 10.13
CA GLU A 78 5.26 -35.06 11.02
C GLU A 78 3.75 -35.30 10.94
N VAL A 79 3.38 -36.56 10.77
CA VAL A 79 1.98 -37.02 10.77
C VAL A 79 1.64 -37.54 12.15
N THR A 80 0.56 -37.04 12.74
CA THR A 80 0.05 -37.55 14.01
C THR A 80 -1.05 -38.59 13.72
N PRO A 81 -0.81 -39.88 13.87
CA PRO A 81 -1.81 -40.90 13.59
C PRO A 81 -3.02 -40.78 14.55
N ASN A 82 -4.22 -40.97 14.03
CA ASN A 82 -5.47 -41.12 14.79
C ASN A 82 -5.88 -39.93 15.69
N SER A 83 -5.39 -38.73 15.45
CA SER A 83 -5.82 -37.51 16.17
C SER A 83 -6.22 -36.41 15.20
N GLU A 84 -6.92 -35.39 15.70
CA GLU A 84 -7.15 -34.15 14.94
C GLU A 84 -5.78 -33.60 14.51
N PRO A 85 -5.62 -33.25 13.21
CA PRO A 85 -4.32 -32.80 12.72
C PRO A 85 -3.93 -31.46 13.38
N PRO A 86 -2.65 -31.31 13.73
CA PRO A 86 -2.12 -30.02 14.12
C PRO A 86 -2.33 -28.97 13.01
N ALA A 87 -2.38 -27.72 13.41
CA ALA A 87 -2.59 -26.61 12.47
C ALA A 87 -1.44 -25.59 12.49
N THR A 88 -1.19 -24.99 11.35
CA THR A 88 -0.26 -23.87 11.18
C THR A 88 -0.89 -22.77 10.36
N LEU A 89 -0.27 -21.59 10.29
CA LEU A 89 -0.76 -20.52 9.42
C LEU A 89 -0.55 -20.88 7.93
N THR A 90 -1.50 -20.48 7.10
CA THR A 90 -1.41 -20.61 5.63
C THR A 90 -0.22 -19.85 5.08
N THR A 91 0.02 -18.62 5.59
CA THR A 91 1.20 -17.83 5.27
C THR A 91 2.36 -18.28 6.17
N PRO A 92 3.44 -18.85 5.65
CA PRO A 92 4.57 -19.23 6.46
C PRO A 92 5.30 -17.99 7.03
N LYS A 93 5.94 -18.19 8.19
CA LYS A 93 6.66 -17.12 8.91
C LYS A 93 7.67 -16.39 8.03
N SER A 94 8.37 -17.11 7.16
CA SER A 94 9.35 -16.53 6.26
C SER A 94 8.74 -15.52 5.29
N GLN A 95 7.56 -15.79 4.74
CA GLN A 95 6.86 -14.86 3.86
C GLN A 95 6.36 -13.62 4.61
N GLU A 96 5.83 -13.80 5.82
CA GLU A 96 5.40 -12.67 6.65
C GLU A 96 6.60 -11.78 7.02
N LEU A 97 7.69 -12.34 7.48
CA LEU A 97 8.89 -11.60 7.85
C LEU A 97 9.49 -10.84 6.67
N PHE A 98 9.42 -11.41 5.47
CA PHE A 98 9.96 -10.79 4.26
C PHE A 98 9.21 -9.51 3.85
N THR A 99 7.97 -9.34 4.29
CA THR A 99 7.22 -8.09 4.10
C THR A 99 7.70 -6.96 5.00
N PHE A 100 8.36 -7.28 6.10
CA PHE A 100 8.89 -6.30 7.04
C PHE A 100 10.35 -5.98 6.76
N LEU A 101 11.18 -7.01 6.65
CA LEU A 101 12.64 -6.89 6.55
C LEU A 101 13.23 -7.99 5.68
N ARG A 102 14.22 -7.63 4.88
CA ARG A 102 15.05 -8.55 4.11
C ARG A 102 16.46 -8.62 4.69
N PRO A 103 17.09 -9.80 4.74
CA PRO A 103 18.44 -9.92 5.24
C PRO A 103 19.47 -9.34 4.26
N ALA A 104 20.47 -8.62 4.79
CA ALA A 104 21.60 -8.07 4.05
C ALA A 104 22.95 -8.61 4.58
N TYR A 105 22.98 -9.88 4.96
CA TYR A 105 24.16 -10.55 5.52
C TYR A 105 24.44 -11.87 4.81
N VAL A 106 25.65 -12.40 5.00
CA VAL A 106 26.02 -13.73 4.50
C VAL A 106 25.44 -14.80 5.40
N ASP A 107 24.71 -15.74 4.82
CA ASP A 107 24.22 -16.92 5.51
C ASP A 107 25.43 -17.83 5.86
N LYS A 108 25.68 -18.01 7.14
CA LYS A 108 26.84 -18.79 7.63
C LYS A 108 26.78 -20.28 7.27
N LYS A 109 25.59 -20.84 7.01
CA LYS A 109 25.43 -22.26 6.67
C LYS A 109 25.61 -22.53 5.19
N THR A 110 25.09 -21.65 4.34
CA THR A 110 25.11 -21.81 2.89
C THR A 110 26.23 -21.05 2.19
N GLY A 111 26.87 -20.10 2.90
CA GLY A 111 27.85 -19.18 2.30
C GLY A 111 27.24 -18.22 1.27
N CYS A 112 25.93 -18.28 1.05
CA CYS A 112 25.27 -17.37 0.13
C CYS A 112 25.22 -15.97 0.69
N SER A 113 25.71 -15.00 -0.07
CA SER A 113 25.48 -13.60 0.23
C SER A 113 24.00 -13.30 -0.01
N ARG A 114 23.30 -12.93 1.04
CA ARG A 114 21.98 -12.30 0.96
C ARG A 114 22.18 -10.79 0.92
N GLY A 115 23.10 -10.37 0.04
CA GLY A 115 23.44 -8.98 -0.13
C GLY A 115 22.26 -8.15 -0.56
N ARG A 116 22.24 -6.93 -0.10
CA ARG A 116 21.33 -5.88 -0.56
C ARG A 116 21.64 -5.60 -2.03
N PRO A 117 20.66 -5.70 -2.95
CA PRO A 117 20.88 -5.24 -4.32
C PRO A 117 21.08 -3.72 -4.29
N GLU A 118 22.27 -3.25 -4.70
CA GLU A 118 22.60 -1.82 -4.69
C GLU A 118 21.59 -0.97 -5.47
N HIS A 119 21.04 -1.52 -6.55
CA HIS A 119 20.04 -0.84 -7.37
C HIS A 119 18.66 -0.71 -6.70
N GLU A 120 18.37 -1.42 -5.60
CA GLU A 120 17.13 -1.29 -4.85
C GLU A 120 17.15 -0.16 -3.81
N MET A 121 18.32 0.42 -3.54
CA MET A 121 18.49 1.42 -2.49
C MET A 121 18.84 2.79 -3.09
N HIS A 122 18.16 3.80 -2.57
CA HIS A 122 18.56 5.17 -2.86
C HIS A 122 19.77 5.56 -1.96
N PRO A 123 20.70 6.39 -2.43
CA PRO A 123 21.87 6.80 -1.62
C PRO A 123 21.51 7.41 -0.26
N ASP A 124 20.38 8.10 -0.19
CA ASP A 124 19.88 8.74 1.04
C ASP A 124 19.07 7.81 1.95
N ASP A 125 18.89 6.54 1.57
CA ASP A 125 18.18 5.58 2.43
C ASP A 125 19.05 5.21 3.62
N ILE A 126 18.45 5.24 4.81
CA ILE A 126 19.12 4.86 6.04
C ILE A 126 19.51 3.38 5.96
N ASP A 127 20.79 3.11 6.17
CA ASP A 127 21.30 1.75 6.19
C ASP A 127 20.82 1.02 7.46
N GLY A 128 19.88 0.12 7.30
CA GLY A 128 19.34 -0.71 8.37
C GLY A 128 20.08 -2.02 8.58
N PHE A 129 21.38 -2.11 8.16
CA PHE A 129 22.17 -3.34 8.35
C PHE A 129 21.97 -3.95 9.76
N PRO A 130 21.76 -5.26 9.91
CA PRO A 130 21.87 -6.32 8.91
C PRO A 130 20.60 -6.59 8.06
N PHE A 131 19.67 -5.68 8.02
CA PHE A 131 18.42 -5.81 7.26
C PHE A 131 18.20 -4.58 6.37
N TYR A 132 17.32 -4.73 5.36
CA TYR A 132 16.88 -3.63 4.52
C TYR A 132 15.39 -3.75 4.16
N HIS A 133 14.75 -2.64 3.85
CA HIS A 133 13.38 -2.56 3.36
C HIS A 133 13.22 -1.24 2.58
N PRO A 134 13.48 -1.23 1.27
CA PRO A 134 13.61 0.01 0.48
C PRO A 134 12.27 0.65 0.11
N GLU A 135 11.17 -0.12 0.10
CA GLU A 135 9.89 0.32 -0.44
C GLU A 135 9.29 1.53 0.31
N PRO A 136 9.23 1.58 1.65
CA PRO A 136 8.64 2.72 2.36
C PRO A 136 9.27 4.06 1.99
N PRO A 137 10.61 4.25 2.05
CA PRO A 137 11.23 5.51 1.67
C PRO A 137 11.15 5.80 0.17
N GLN A 138 11.23 4.79 -0.69
CA GLN A 138 11.08 4.98 -2.14
C GLN A 138 9.69 5.49 -2.49
N VAL A 139 8.64 4.88 -1.93
CA VAL A 139 7.26 5.33 -2.16
C VAL A 139 7.04 6.71 -1.58
N PHE A 140 7.60 7.00 -0.38
CA PHE A 140 7.51 8.31 0.25
C PHE A 140 8.07 9.43 -0.66
N ARG A 141 9.24 9.22 -1.26
CA ARG A 141 9.86 10.18 -2.19
C ARG A 141 9.01 10.43 -3.44
N ARG A 142 8.19 9.48 -3.86
CA ARG A 142 7.33 9.57 -5.06
C ARG A 142 5.93 10.10 -4.79
N LEU A 143 5.56 10.35 -3.54
CA LEU A 143 4.26 10.95 -3.20
C LEU A 143 3.98 12.27 -3.92
N PRO A 144 4.95 13.18 -4.11
CA PRO A 144 4.71 14.43 -4.84
C PRO A 144 4.22 14.23 -6.27
N GLU A 145 4.63 13.15 -6.93
CA GLU A 145 4.31 12.85 -8.33
C GLU A 145 2.94 12.17 -8.52
N LEU A 146 2.22 11.87 -7.45
CA LEU A 146 0.93 11.17 -7.55
C LEU A 146 -0.12 12.03 -8.23
N LYS A 147 -0.59 11.55 -9.38
CA LYS A 147 -1.65 12.18 -10.18
C LYS A 147 -3.07 11.81 -9.74
N PRO A 148 -3.36 10.56 -9.30
CA PRO A 148 -4.68 10.21 -8.77
C PRO A 148 -5.02 11.01 -7.52
N SER A 149 -6.33 11.17 -7.24
CA SER A 149 -6.77 11.59 -5.91
C SER A 149 -6.40 10.54 -4.86
N VAL A 150 -6.13 10.97 -3.64
CA VAL A 150 -5.71 10.06 -2.57
C VAL A 150 -6.57 10.29 -1.32
N LEU A 151 -7.18 9.21 -0.82
CA LEU A 151 -7.70 9.15 0.54
C LEU A 151 -6.72 8.36 1.40
N TYR A 152 -6.20 9.01 2.44
CA TYR A 152 -5.51 8.32 3.54
C TYR A 152 -6.52 7.95 4.62
N VAL A 153 -6.59 6.68 4.99
CA VAL A 153 -7.38 6.20 6.13
C VAL A 153 -6.42 5.75 7.22
N PHE A 154 -6.30 6.52 8.30
CA PHE A 154 -5.35 6.27 9.36
C PHE A 154 -6.00 5.69 10.62
N GLY A 155 -5.30 4.79 11.31
CA GLY A 155 -5.64 4.40 12.68
C GLY A 155 -5.14 5.43 13.69
N LYS A 156 -6.02 5.92 14.56
CA LYS A 156 -5.70 6.96 15.57
C LYS A 156 -4.58 6.55 16.53
N THR A 157 -4.49 5.25 16.83
CA THR A 157 -3.48 4.68 17.74
C THR A 157 -2.41 3.89 17.01
N SER A 158 -2.32 4.06 15.69
CA SER A 158 -1.27 3.43 14.87
C SER A 158 0.07 4.14 15.07
N ASP A 159 1.12 3.37 15.28
CA ASP A 159 2.50 3.87 15.35
C ASP A 159 2.97 4.47 14.02
N LEU A 160 2.33 4.09 12.91
CA LEU A 160 2.63 4.59 11.56
C LEU A 160 1.96 5.92 11.24
N ALA A 161 0.99 6.34 12.06
CA ALA A 161 0.10 7.47 11.80
C ALA A 161 0.18 8.57 12.87
N SER A 162 1.36 8.85 13.40
CA SER A 162 1.55 10.02 14.26
C SER A 162 1.09 11.31 13.55
N PRO A 163 0.61 12.34 14.27
CA PRO A 163 0.18 13.59 13.65
C PRO A 163 1.24 14.19 12.70
N ALA A 164 2.51 14.15 13.08
CA ALA A 164 3.60 14.62 12.24
C ALA A 164 3.77 13.79 10.96
N SER A 165 3.72 12.46 11.07
CA SER A 165 3.81 11.55 9.91
C SER A 165 2.64 11.73 8.95
N ARG A 166 1.41 11.93 9.46
CA ARG A 166 0.23 12.21 8.63
C ARG A 166 0.38 13.53 7.90
N GLN A 167 0.74 14.60 8.61
CA GLN A 167 0.95 15.93 8.02
C GLN A 167 2.02 15.91 6.92
N GLN A 168 3.13 15.20 7.13
CA GLN A 168 4.15 15.04 6.10
C GLN A 168 3.59 14.42 4.82
N LYS A 169 2.84 13.30 4.94
CA LYS A 169 2.23 12.63 3.78
C LYS A 169 1.24 13.54 3.06
N LEU A 170 0.32 14.16 3.80
CA LEU A 170 -0.70 15.07 3.25
C LEU A 170 -0.06 16.28 2.56
N GLY A 171 0.98 16.85 3.18
CA GLY A 171 1.61 18.07 2.69
C GLY A 171 2.41 17.91 1.39
N ILE A 172 2.88 16.68 1.09
CA ILE A 172 3.70 16.45 -0.12
C ILE A 172 2.98 15.68 -1.22
N THR A 173 1.92 14.93 -0.88
CA THR A 173 1.24 14.08 -1.88
C THR A 173 0.63 14.92 -2.98
N GLY A 174 1.00 14.63 -4.23
CA GLY A 174 0.47 15.27 -5.42
C GLY A 174 0.92 16.72 -5.65
N THR A 175 1.92 17.22 -4.92
CA THR A 175 2.37 18.62 -5.00
C THR A 175 3.50 18.86 -6.00
N GLY A 176 4.10 17.81 -6.54
CA GLY A 176 5.18 17.88 -7.53
C GLY A 176 4.68 18.12 -8.94
N VAL A 177 5.63 18.27 -9.86
CA VAL A 177 5.33 18.46 -11.29
C VAL A 177 4.56 17.24 -11.84
N GLY A 178 3.39 17.49 -12.42
CA GLY A 178 2.49 16.44 -12.94
C GLY A 178 1.66 15.72 -11.87
N GLY A 179 1.77 16.12 -10.61
CA GLY A 179 0.93 15.64 -9.51
C GLY A 179 -0.51 16.15 -9.57
N SER A 180 -1.33 15.72 -8.60
CA SER A 180 -2.77 16.04 -8.55
C SER A 180 -3.08 17.47 -8.08
N GLY A 181 -2.11 18.22 -7.57
CA GLY A 181 -2.28 19.49 -6.87
C GLY A 181 -2.53 19.35 -5.36
N GLY A 182 -2.53 18.12 -4.84
CA GLY A 182 -2.54 17.83 -3.40
C GLY A 182 -3.81 18.27 -2.68
N THR A 183 -3.67 18.60 -1.41
CA THR A 183 -4.76 19.11 -0.56
C THR A 183 -5.30 20.45 -1.04
N ALA A 184 -4.48 21.31 -1.64
CA ALA A 184 -4.88 22.59 -2.18
C ALA A 184 -5.92 22.49 -3.32
N GLN A 185 -5.94 21.38 -4.04
CA GLN A 185 -6.90 21.09 -5.12
C GLN A 185 -7.97 20.06 -4.68
N ASP A 186 -8.15 19.87 -3.39
CA ASP A 186 -9.09 18.88 -2.82
C ASP A 186 -8.90 17.46 -3.40
N ARG A 187 -7.63 17.13 -3.76
CA ARG A 187 -7.26 15.82 -4.34
C ARG A 187 -6.67 14.86 -3.32
N VAL A 188 -6.29 15.35 -2.14
CA VAL A 188 -5.73 14.54 -1.05
C VAL A 188 -6.52 14.80 0.21
N LYS A 189 -7.06 13.73 0.79
CA LYS A 189 -7.91 13.76 1.99
C LYS A 189 -7.41 12.77 3.02
N GLU A 190 -7.79 12.99 4.29
CA GLU A 190 -7.59 12.00 5.36
C GLU A 190 -8.87 11.68 6.10
N ALA A 191 -8.93 10.45 6.61
CA ALA A 191 -9.87 10.01 7.64
C ALA A 191 -9.07 9.33 8.76
N VAL A 192 -9.36 9.67 10.01
CA VAL A 192 -8.69 9.08 11.19
C VAL A 192 -9.70 8.30 12.00
N LEU A 193 -9.54 6.99 12.07
CA LEU A 193 -10.47 6.07 12.72
C LEU A 193 -9.97 5.66 14.12
N PRO A 194 -10.87 5.35 15.07
CA PRO A 194 -10.52 5.07 16.47
C PRO A 194 -9.97 3.66 16.67
N CYS A 195 -8.93 3.27 15.90
CA CYS A 195 -8.33 1.94 15.89
C CYS A 195 -6.80 2.01 15.75
N GLY A 196 -6.16 0.85 15.70
CA GLY A 196 -4.73 0.70 15.43
C GLY A 196 -4.40 0.62 13.95
N HIS A 197 -3.24 0.00 13.65
CA HIS A 197 -2.74 -0.16 12.28
C HIS A 197 -3.67 -1.03 11.40
N LEU A 198 -4.31 -2.02 11.97
CA LEU A 198 -5.14 -2.96 11.22
C LEU A 198 -6.58 -2.44 11.01
N VAL A 199 -6.68 -1.25 10.47
CA VAL A 199 -7.93 -0.50 10.28
C VAL A 199 -9.07 -1.35 9.70
N PRO A 200 -8.89 -2.12 8.60
CA PRO A 200 -9.98 -2.91 8.01
C PRO A 200 -10.40 -4.11 8.87
N MET A 201 -9.57 -4.50 9.84
CA MET A 201 -9.85 -5.59 10.76
C MET A 201 -10.53 -5.10 12.04
N GLU A 202 -10.18 -3.91 12.50
CA GLU A 202 -10.69 -3.33 13.75
C GLU A 202 -11.96 -2.50 13.51
N GLU A 203 -12.00 -1.67 12.47
CA GLU A 203 -13.09 -0.72 12.18
C GLU A 203 -13.70 -0.92 10.79
N VAL A 204 -14.17 -2.14 10.53
CA VAL A 204 -14.72 -2.58 9.21
C VAL A 204 -15.73 -1.59 8.65
N LYS A 205 -16.75 -1.23 9.45
CA LYS A 205 -17.85 -0.38 8.99
C LYS A 205 -17.40 1.04 8.68
N LEU A 206 -16.63 1.66 9.57
CA LEU A 206 -16.16 3.03 9.37
C LEU A 206 -15.19 3.09 8.19
N CYS A 207 -14.27 2.12 8.09
CA CYS A 207 -13.36 2.03 6.95
C CYS A 207 -14.11 1.91 5.62
N ALA A 208 -15.12 1.05 5.56
CA ALA A 208 -15.96 0.90 4.38
C ALA A 208 -16.74 2.17 4.03
N THR A 209 -17.32 2.85 5.04
CA THR A 209 -18.09 4.08 4.83
C THR A 209 -17.23 5.19 4.25
N VAL A 210 -16.11 5.52 4.88
CA VAL A 210 -15.24 6.62 4.39
C VAL A 210 -14.65 6.31 3.02
N SER A 211 -14.40 5.03 2.73
CA SER A 211 -13.94 4.58 1.42
C SER A 211 -15.02 4.73 0.35
N ALA A 212 -16.26 4.36 0.66
CA ALA A 212 -17.39 4.49 -0.25
C ALA A 212 -17.69 5.95 -0.56
N ASP A 213 -17.73 6.81 0.45
CA ASP A 213 -17.97 8.25 0.28
C ASP A 213 -16.91 8.89 -0.63
N PHE A 214 -15.65 8.51 -0.45
CA PHE A 214 -14.56 8.96 -1.30
C PHE A 214 -14.72 8.46 -2.74
N ILE A 215 -15.06 7.19 -2.95
CA ILE A 215 -15.29 6.61 -4.29
C ILE A 215 -16.42 7.36 -5.01
N VAL A 216 -17.54 7.61 -4.34
CA VAL A 216 -18.68 8.36 -4.92
C VAL A 216 -18.26 9.77 -5.33
N SER A 217 -17.50 10.46 -4.47
CA SER A 217 -16.98 11.80 -4.77
C SER A 217 -16.07 11.79 -6.00
N GLU A 218 -15.16 10.82 -6.10
CA GLU A 218 -14.22 10.76 -7.23
C GLU A 218 -14.88 10.25 -8.52
N LEU A 219 -15.90 9.40 -8.42
CA LEU A 219 -16.71 9.01 -9.58
C LEU A 219 -17.44 10.22 -10.17
N SER A 220 -18.09 11.03 -9.32
CA SER A 220 -18.77 12.25 -9.76
C SER A 220 -17.78 13.25 -10.41
N ARG A 221 -16.58 13.37 -9.86
CA ARG A 221 -15.50 14.20 -10.44
C ARG A 221 -15.08 13.68 -11.83
N TYR A 222 -14.91 12.37 -11.94
CA TYR A 222 -14.57 11.71 -13.20
C TYR A 222 -15.65 11.93 -14.27
N GLU A 223 -16.92 11.69 -13.93
CA GLU A 223 -18.06 11.85 -14.85
C GLU A 223 -18.18 13.29 -15.34
N LYS A 224 -18.01 14.27 -14.45
CA LYS A 224 -18.00 15.69 -14.81
C LYS A 224 -16.88 16.00 -15.80
N SER A 225 -15.65 15.59 -15.50
CA SER A 225 -14.50 15.83 -16.36
C SER A 225 -14.62 15.13 -17.72
N ALA A 226 -15.13 13.90 -17.74
CA ALA A 226 -15.39 13.17 -18.97
C ALA A 226 -16.47 13.85 -19.82
N SER A 227 -17.56 14.31 -19.19
CA SER A 227 -18.65 15.03 -19.88
C SER A 227 -18.19 16.36 -20.46
N GLU A 228 -17.37 17.11 -19.73
CA GLU A 228 -16.77 18.36 -20.21
C GLU A 228 -15.87 18.11 -21.42
N LEU A 229 -15.00 17.09 -21.37
CA LEU A 229 -14.13 16.72 -22.48
C LEU A 229 -14.92 16.28 -23.72
N ILE A 230 -15.91 15.39 -23.54
CA ILE A 230 -16.77 14.93 -24.64
C ILE A 230 -17.57 16.10 -25.21
N GLY A 231 -18.12 16.97 -24.36
CA GLY A 231 -18.87 18.16 -24.78
C GLY A 231 -17.99 19.16 -25.55
N ALA A 232 -16.76 19.39 -25.10
CA ALA A 232 -15.81 20.24 -25.82
C ALA A 232 -15.45 19.64 -27.20
N TRP A 233 -15.12 18.32 -27.21
CA TRP A 233 -14.83 17.61 -28.45
C TRP A 233 -16.03 17.57 -29.42
N GLY A 234 -17.25 17.44 -28.89
CA GLY A 234 -18.50 17.43 -29.66
C GLY A 234 -18.80 18.74 -30.38
N LYS A 235 -18.33 19.87 -29.86
CA LYS A 235 -18.52 21.21 -30.46
C LYS A 235 -17.60 21.44 -31.66
N LEU A 236 -16.51 20.69 -31.78
CA LEU A 236 -15.58 20.81 -32.91
C LEU A 236 -16.18 20.22 -34.18
N ASN A 237 -16.07 20.94 -35.31
CA ASN A 237 -16.40 20.41 -36.62
C ASN A 237 -15.34 19.39 -37.09
N ARG A 238 -15.59 18.73 -38.24
CA ARG A 238 -14.68 17.68 -38.74
C ARG A 238 -13.27 18.20 -39.06
N GLN A 239 -13.16 19.41 -39.58
CA GLN A 239 -11.85 19.98 -39.94
C GLN A 239 -11.07 20.36 -38.67
N GLU A 240 -11.72 20.93 -37.67
CA GLU A 240 -11.11 21.26 -36.37
C GLU A 240 -10.63 20.00 -35.63
N ARG A 241 -11.36 18.87 -35.75
CA ARG A 241 -10.95 17.60 -35.13
C ARG A 241 -9.77 16.94 -35.82
N LEU A 242 -9.58 17.14 -37.09
CA LEU A 242 -8.58 16.52 -37.94
C LEU A 242 -7.41 17.44 -38.29
N GLY A 243 -7.60 18.75 -38.14
CA GLY A 243 -6.63 19.77 -38.49
C GLY A 243 -5.72 20.18 -37.34
N ILE A 244 -4.70 20.90 -37.69
CA ILE A 244 -3.85 21.64 -36.77
C ILE A 244 -4.35 23.06 -36.72
N ASP A 245 -4.69 23.57 -35.55
CA ASP A 245 -5.21 24.91 -35.36
C ASP A 245 -4.12 25.99 -35.57
N ASP A 246 -4.57 27.23 -35.72
CA ASP A 246 -3.65 28.35 -35.98
C ASP A 246 -2.86 28.72 -34.72
N GLN A 247 -3.38 28.43 -33.55
CA GLN A 247 -2.65 28.65 -32.29
C GLN A 247 -1.47 27.70 -32.18
N TRP A 248 -1.66 26.41 -32.51
CA TRP A 248 -0.54 25.45 -32.60
C TRP A 248 0.53 25.93 -33.59
N LYS A 249 0.11 26.37 -34.82
CA LYS A 249 1.05 26.85 -35.83
C LYS A 249 1.82 28.08 -35.35
N ALA A 250 1.15 28.98 -34.62
CA ALA A 250 1.78 30.16 -34.04
C ALA A 250 2.81 29.84 -32.96
N HIS A 251 2.51 28.85 -32.11
CA HIS A 251 3.43 28.44 -31.03
C HIS A 251 4.63 27.62 -31.51
N ILE A 252 4.43 26.78 -32.54
CA ILE A 252 5.53 25.96 -33.08
C ILE A 252 6.50 26.81 -33.94
N GLY A 253 6.01 27.91 -34.48
CA GLY A 253 6.78 28.77 -35.37
C GLY A 253 7.01 28.18 -36.76
N THR A 254 7.58 28.99 -37.64
CA THR A 254 8.02 28.54 -38.96
C THR A 254 9.41 27.91 -38.84
N LEU A 255 9.61 26.72 -39.39
CA LEU A 255 10.95 26.17 -39.59
C LEU A 255 11.82 27.19 -40.30
N SER A 256 12.84 27.75 -39.65
CA SER A 256 13.92 28.39 -40.35
C SER A 256 14.48 27.36 -41.36
N LYS A 257 14.75 27.78 -42.60
CA LYS A 257 15.29 26.92 -43.65
C LYS A 257 16.61 26.27 -43.18
N GLY A 258 16.48 25.19 -42.43
CA GLY A 258 17.56 24.30 -42.02
C GLY A 258 17.68 23.11 -42.96
N PRO A 259 18.74 22.32 -42.87
CA PRO A 259 19.01 21.27 -43.81
C PRO A 259 17.82 20.30 -43.95
N LYS A 260 17.50 19.95 -45.19
CA LYS A 260 16.50 18.92 -45.50
C LYS A 260 16.96 17.60 -44.83
N LEU A 261 16.08 17.03 -44.00
CA LEU A 261 16.24 15.65 -43.54
C LEU A 261 16.31 14.70 -44.74
#